data_382df193db83de7a15f404775c664317
#
_entry.id   382df193db83de7a15f404775c664317
#
_cell.length_a   1.000
_cell.length_b   1.000
_cell.length_c   1.000
_cell.angle_alpha   90.00
_cell.angle_beta   90.00
_cell.angle_gamma   90.00
#
_symmetry.space_group_name_H-M   'P 1'
#
loop_
_entity.id
_entity.type
_entity.pdbx_description
1 polymer ?
#
loop_
_entity_poly.entity_id
_entity_poly.type
_entity_poly.pdbx_seq_one_letter_code
_entity_poly.pdbx_strand_id
1 'polypeptide(L)'
;MSARKKPPARPRASKPKPAAAKKQGAVSKKAPKQAPKKRTKPGAQGARLGLVPRPVKRPAKPVPRSFPQTEGASDKQMVVFRLLKARAQVLAALQGLVAGAAEQPIGEGKWNTREIVLHLCCRDRARLREFEAALRGVPVSWQDLDDEDMARVNAADIRAISQLAWDEALRLLHSTRQSLMDAIDGVPEEPAEPWSPEHPFGWMLHALPPHDQHHAEIIKQWRAEAGA
;
A
#
# COMPACT_ATOMS: atom_id res chain seq x y z
N MET A 1 15.96 61.36 16.11
CA MET A 1 16.99 60.41 16.58
C MET A 1 16.35 59.56 17.67
N SER A 2 15.99 58.32 17.35
CA SER A 2 15.32 57.41 18.30
C SER A 2 16.12 56.10 18.39
N ALA A 3 16.71 55.86 19.54
CA ALA A 3 17.62 54.75 19.80
C ALA A 3 16.83 53.45 20.01
N ARG A 4 17.07 52.44 19.17
CA ARG A 4 16.57 51.07 19.31
C ARG A 4 17.36 50.29 20.39
N LYS A 5 16.69 49.91 21.49
CA LYS A 5 17.22 49.01 22.51
C LYS A 5 17.27 47.56 22.01
N LYS A 6 18.44 46.91 22.14
CA LYS A 6 18.69 45.48 21.90
C LYS A 6 17.99 44.60 22.95
N PRO A 7 17.39 43.47 22.58
CA PRO A 7 16.84 42.51 23.56
C PRO A 7 17.95 41.64 24.19
N PRO A 8 17.72 41.11 25.43
CA PRO A 8 18.70 40.37 26.18
C PRO A 8 18.84 38.89 25.67
N ALA A 9 20.08 38.37 25.82
CA ALA A 9 20.46 37.02 25.41
C ALA A 9 19.80 35.94 26.30
N ARG A 10 19.37 34.85 25.68
CA ARG A 10 18.83 33.66 26.36
C ARG A 10 19.97 32.81 26.94
N PRO A 11 19.79 32.18 28.13
CA PRO A 11 20.79 31.29 28.72
C PRO A 11 20.86 29.94 28.03
N ARG A 12 22.10 29.44 27.83
CA ARG A 12 22.42 28.12 27.30
C ARG A 12 22.00 27.01 28.26
N ALA A 13 21.19 26.08 27.78
CA ALA A 13 20.87 24.84 28.48
C ALA A 13 22.05 23.85 28.41
N SER A 14 22.45 23.35 29.58
CA SER A 14 23.49 22.35 29.78
C SER A 14 23.05 20.93 29.35
N LYS A 15 23.92 20.20 28.65
CA LYS A 15 23.73 18.81 28.24
C LYS A 15 23.83 17.86 29.44
N PRO A 16 22.96 16.86 29.55
CA PRO A 16 23.14 15.78 30.55
C PRO A 16 24.21 14.77 30.11
N LYS A 17 25.01 14.31 31.08
CA LYS A 17 26.01 13.25 30.97
C LYS A 17 25.35 11.86 30.78
N PRO A 18 25.94 10.93 30.00
CA PRO A 18 25.45 9.56 29.91
C PRO A 18 25.84 8.75 31.15
N ALA A 19 24.89 7.97 31.68
CA ALA A 19 25.06 7.05 32.79
C ALA A 19 25.66 5.72 32.31
N ALA A 20 26.54 5.18 33.14
CA ALA A 20 27.33 3.97 32.91
C ALA A 20 26.47 2.69 32.88
N ALA A 21 26.77 1.79 31.94
CA ALA A 21 26.22 0.45 31.82
C ALA A 21 26.83 -0.49 32.89
N LYS A 22 25.98 -1.13 33.69
CA LYS A 22 26.33 -2.25 34.56
C LYS A 22 26.24 -3.57 33.78
N LYS A 23 27.36 -4.31 33.73
CA LYS A 23 27.45 -5.72 33.31
C LYS A 23 26.85 -6.62 34.40
N GLN A 24 25.98 -7.54 34.03
CA GLN A 24 25.61 -8.75 34.76
C GLN A 24 25.41 -9.82 33.67
N GLY A 25 26.14 -10.91 33.59
CA GLY A 25 26.26 -11.99 34.54
C GLY A 25 25.69 -13.19 33.81
N ALA A 26 26.60 -13.99 33.11
CA ALA A 26 26.22 -15.23 32.40
C ALA A 26 25.81 -16.31 33.41
N VAL A 27 24.64 -16.93 33.23
CA VAL A 27 24.28 -18.20 33.88
C VAL A 27 23.96 -19.23 32.81
N SER A 28 24.90 -20.19 32.73
CA SER A 28 24.80 -21.43 31.97
C SER A 28 23.78 -22.36 32.61
N LYS A 29 22.76 -22.83 31.88
CA LYS A 29 21.93 -23.97 32.30
C LYS A 29 21.93 -25.07 31.23
N LYS A 30 22.45 -26.23 31.66
CA LYS A 30 22.48 -27.52 30.96
C LYS A 30 21.14 -27.98 30.47
N ALA A 31 21.12 -28.53 29.25
CA ALA A 31 19.99 -29.28 28.69
C ALA A 31 19.90 -30.71 29.24
N PRO A 32 18.74 -31.28 29.50
CA PRO A 32 18.59 -32.70 29.78
C PRO A 32 18.41 -33.50 28.46
N LYS A 33 19.15 -34.64 28.41
CA LYS A 33 19.07 -35.70 27.41
C LYS A 33 17.70 -36.38 27.48
N GLN A 34 17.01 -36.52 26.38
CA GLN A 34 15.87 -37.42 26.24
C GLN A 34 16.23 -38.64 25.38
N ALA A 35 15.85 -39.82 25.90
CA ALA A 35 16.07 -41.12 25.36
C ALA A 35 15.12 -41.48 24.20
N PRO A 36 15.44 -42.51 23.36
CA PRO A 36 14.67 -42.80 22.16
C PRO A 36 13.41 -43.62 22.45
N LYS A 37 12.25 -43.20 21.92
CA LYS A 37 11.02 -43.98 21.96
C LYS A 37 10.84 -44.85 20.70
N LYS A 38 10.48 -46.09 20.97
CA LYS A 38 10.27 -47.26 20.11
C LYS A 38 9.34 -47.05 18.93
N ARG A 39 9.78 -47.57 17.78
CA ARG A 39 8.96 -47.85 16.57
C ARG A 39 7.87 -48.87 16.88
N THR A 40 6.65 -48.57 16.57
CA THR A 40 5.58 -49.56 16.30
C THR A 40 5.15 -49.43 14.86
N LYS A 41 5.16 -50.56 14.16
CA LYS A 41 4.71 -50.78 12.79
C LYS A 41 3.26 -51.32 12.78
N PRO A 42 2.64 -51.59 11.63
CA PRO A 42 1.50 -50.85 11.12
C PRO A 42 0.22 -51.75 11.10
N GLY A 43 -0.92 -51.13 11.16
CA GLY A 43 -2.23 -51.78 10.97
C GLY A 43 -2.85 -51.35 9.63
N ALA A 44 -3.38 -52.32 8.98
CA ALA A 44 -3.84 -52.42 7.62
C ALA A 44 -5.10 -51.60 7.25
N GLN A 45 -5.14 -51.29 5.96
CA GLN A 45 -6.31 -51.27 5.08
C GLN A 45 -7.59 -50.56 5.55
N GLY A 46 -7.77 -49.35 5.00
CA GLY A 46 -9.06 -48.68 4.92
C GLY A 46 -9.26 -48.15 3.50
N ALA A 47 -10.32 -48.64 2.86
CA ALA A 47 -10.71 -48.40 1.47
C ALA A 47 -10.72 -46.91 1.09
N ARG A 48 -10.00 -46.55 0.01
CA ARG A 48 -10.11 -45.26 -0.64
C ARG A 48 -11.44 -45.18 -1.37
N LEU A 49 -12.42 -44.53 -0.76
CA LEU A 49 -13.55 -43.96 -1.50
C LEU A 49 -13.03 -42.81 -2.33
N GLY A 50 -12.96 -43.00 -3.64
CA GLY A 50 -12.59 -41.97 -4.60
C GLY A 50 -13.61 -40.83 -4.57
N LEU A 51 -13.24 -39.74 -3.90
CA LEU A 51 -13.91 -38.47 -4.04
C LEU A 51 -13.53 -37.92 -5.40
N VAL A 52 -14.41 -38.08 -6.39
CA VAL A 52 -14.36 -37.35 -7.66
C VAL A 52 -14.44 -35.88 -7.33
N PRO A 53 -13.43 -35.06 -7.67
CA PRO A 53 -13.49 -33.62 -7.42
C PRO A 53 -14.67 -33.04 -8.22
N ARG A 54 -15.61 -32.41 -7.52
CA ARG A 54 -16.68 -31.64 -8.17
C ARG A 54 -16.02 -30.58 -9.06
N PRO A 55 -16.47 -30.40 -10.31
CA PRO A 55 -15.98 -29.35 -11.16
C PRO A 55 -16.22 -28.01 -10.47
N VAL A 56 -15.15 -27.32 -10.08
CA VAL A 56 -15.19 -25.95 -9.60
C VAL A 56 -15.72 -25.12 -10.76
N LYS A 57 -16.94 -24.58 -10.62
CA LYS A 57 -17.47 -23.60 -11.57
C LYS A 57 -16.45 -22.46 -11.66
N ARG A 58 -15.80 -22.32 -12.81
CA ARG A 58 -14.95 -21.17 -13.08
C ARG A 58 -15.78 -19.90 -12.81
N PRO A 59 -15.26 -18.92 -12.06
CA PRO A 59 -15.97 -17.65 -11.92
C PRO A 59 -16.22 -17.10 -13.31
N ALA A 60 -17.45 -16.62 -13.55
CA ALA A 60 -17.83 -15.99 -14.79
C ALA A 60 -16.81 -14.89 -15.10
N LYS A 61 -16.31 -14.84 -16.35
CA LYS A 61 -15.43 -13.74 -16.79
C LYS A 61 -16.15 -12.43 -16.45
N PRO A 62 -15.45 -11.46 -15.81
CA PRO A 62 -16.08 -10.17 -15.54
C PRO A 62 -16.55 -9.60 -16.87
N VAL A 63 -17.83 -9.28 -16.94
CA VAL A 63 -18.42 -8.60 -18.10
C VAL A 63 -17.70 -7.26 -18.22
N PRO A 64 -17.11 -6.91 -19.39
CA PRO A 64 -16.52 -5.61 -19.58
C PRO A 64 -17.57 -4.56 -19.25
N ARG A 65 -17.36 -3.76 -18.20
CA ARG A 65 -18.21 -2.60 -17.94
C ARG A 65 -17.99 -1.66 -19.12
N SER A 66 -19.05 -1.37 -19.88
CA SER A 66 -19.01 -0.34 -20.92
C SER A 66 -18.71 0.99 -20.24
N PHE A 67 -17.54 1.56 -20.54
CA PHE A 67 -17.18 2.87 -20.00
C PHE A 67 -18.06 3.94 -20.64
N PRO A 68 -18.59 4.90 -19.86
CA PRO A 68 -19.36 6.00 -20.41
C PRO A 68 -18.48 6.82 -21.36
N GLN A 69 -19.04 7.22 -22.48
CA GLN A 69 -18.41 8.24 -23.34
C GLN A 69 -18.36 9.55 -22.54
N THR A 70 -17.29 10.33 -22.72
CA THR A 70 -17.00 11.51 -21.89
C THR A 70 -18.02 12.66 -21.99
N GLU A 71 -18.82 12.70 -23.05
CA GLU A 71 -19.90 13.66 -23.19
C GLU A 71 -21.12 13.24 -22.36
N GLY A 72 -21.50 14.07 -21.37
CA GLY A 72 -22.64 13.83 -20.47
C GLY A 72 -22.35 12.95 -19.25
N ALA A 73 -21.10 12.55 -19.01
CA ALA A 73 -20.74 11.82 -17.79
C ALA A 73 -20.76 12.77 -16.58
N SER A 74 -21.28 12.30 -15.43
CA SER A 74 -21.21 13.04 -14.16
C SER A 74 -19.76 13.11 -13.65
N ASP A 75 -19.51 14.06 -12.73
CA ASP A 75 -18.18 14.20 -12.08
C ASP A 75 -17.77 12.90 -11.37
N LYS A 76 -18.69 12.22 -10.69
CA LYS A 76 -18.45 10.89 -10.10
C LYS A 76 -18.00 9.88 -11.16
N GLN A 77 -18.71 9.79 -12.27
CA GLN A 77 -18.41 8.83 -13.33
C GLN A 77 -17.03 9.12 -13.95
N MET A 78 -16.68 10.39 -14.11
CA MET A 78 -15.35 10.79 -14.61
C MET A 78 -14.23 10.44 -13.63
N VAL A 79 -14.43 10.65 -12.34
CA VAL A 79 -13.46 10.26 -11.29
C VAL A 79 -13.28 8.74 -11.30
N VAL A 80 -14.36 7.97 -11.25
CA VAL A 80 -14.35 6.50 -11.29
C VAL A 80 -13.63 5.99 -12.53
N PHE A 81 -13.96 6.54 -13.71
CA PHE A 81 -13.28 6.17 -14.96
C PHE A 81 -11.77 6.38 -14.91
N ARG A 82 -11.32 7.55 -14.44
CA ARG A 82 -9.89 7.87 -14.32
C ARG A 82 -9.17 6.95 -13.34
N LEU A 83 -9.79 6.64 -12.21
CA LEU A 83 -9.24 5.72 -11.20
C LEU A 83 -9.07 4.30 -11.77
N LEU A 84 -10.08 3.78 -12.47
CA LEU A 84 -10.02 2.45 -13.10
C LEU A 84 -8.97 2.40 -14.21
N LYS A 85 -8.92 3.43 -15.07
CA LYS A 85 -7.95 3.54 -16.17
C LYS A 85 -6.51 3.56 -15.64
N ALA A 86 -6.22 4.38 -14.63
CA ALA A 86 -4.87 4.49 -14.06
C ALA A 86 -4.44 3.18 -13.39
N ARG A 87 -5.33 2.54 -12.61
CA ARG A 87 -5.03 1.24 -12.01
C ARG A 87 -4.82 0.13 -13.07
N ALA A 88 -5.58 0.13 -14.15
CA ALA A 88 -5.37 -0.81 -15.25
C ALA A 88 -3.97 -0.66 -15.88
N GLN A 89 -3.42 0.56 -15.94
CA GLN A 89 -2.05 0.79 -16.40
C GLN A 89 -1.00 0.20 -15.46
N VAL A 90 -1.19 0.30 -14.13
CA VAL A 90 -0.33 -0.37 -13.14
C VAL A 90 -0.37 -1.88 -13.33
N LEU A 91 -1.57 -2.46 -13.42
CA LEU A 91 -1.72 -3.91 -13.59
C LEU A 91 -1.10 -4.41 -14.91
N ALA A 92 -1.22 -3.64 -15.99
CA ALA A 92 -0.55 -3.95 -17.25
C ALA A 92 0.97 -3.90 -17.13
N ALA A 93 1.51 -2.93 -16.37
CA ALA A 93 2.96 -2.83 -16.12
C ALA A 93 3.49 -4.00 -15.28
N LEU A 94 2.66 -4.59 -14.41
CA LEU A 94 3.00 -5.73 -13.54
C LEU A 94 2.78 -7.09 -14.20
N GLN A 95 2.08 -7.15 -15.35
CA GLN A 95 1.71 -8.40 -15.99
C GLN A 95 2.93 -9.25 -16.35
N GLY A 96 2.93 -10.51 -15.91
CA GLY A 96 4.01 -11.46 -16.17
C GLY A 96 5.27 -11.27 -15.32
N LEU A 97 5.32 -10.25 -14.44
CA LEU A 97 6.47 -10.06 -13.56
C LEU A 97 6.51 -11.13 -12.47
N VAL A 98 7.64 -11.82 -12.35
CA VAL A 98 7.87 -12.85 -11.33
C VAL A 98 8.49 -12.26 -10.05
N ALA A 99 8.34 -12.95 -8.91
CA ALA A 99 8.80 -12.48 -7.60
C ALA A 99 10.27 -12.06 -7.60
N GLY A 100 11.16 -12.88 -8.17
CA GLY A 100 12.60 -12.57 -8.19
C GLY A 100 12.94 -11.28 -8.96
N ALA A 101 12.21 -10.98 -10.04
CA ALA A 101 12.35 -9.73 -10.76
C ALA A 101 11.74 -8.55 -9.98
N ALA A 102 10.58 -8.75 -9.35
CA ALA A 102 9.92 -7.71 -8.56
C ALA A 102 10.74 -7.23 -7.34
N GLU A 103 11.68 -8.03 -6.87
CA GLU A 103 12.59 -7.70 -5.76
C GLU A 103 13.88 -7.01 -6.21
N GLN A 104 14.14 -6.91 -7.52
CA GLN A 104 15.30 -6.18 -8.02
C GLN A 104 15.09 -4.67 -7.86
N PRO A 105 16.10 -3.92 -7.35
CA PRO A 105 16.03 -2.47 -7.25
C PRO A 105 15.81 -1.84 -8.64
N ILE A 106 14.90 -0.88 -8.73
CA ILE A 106 14.67 -0.11 -9.97
C ILE A 106 15.83 0.86 -10.25
N GLY A 107 16.61 1.19 -9.23
CA GLY A 107 17.80 2.05 -9.30
C GLY A 107 18.45 2.17 -7.94
N GLU A 108 19.65 2.72 -7.89
CA GLU A 108 20.38 2.91 -6.64
C GLU A 108 19.56 3.76 -5.64
N GLY A 109 19.33 3.25 -4.44
CA GLY A 109 18.55 3.90 -3.38
C GLY A 109 17.05 4.05 -3.68
N LYS A 110 16.54 3.46 -4.74
CA LYS A 110 15.12 3.49 -5.11
C LYS A 110 14.42 2.21 -4.69
N TRP A 111 13.10 2.29 -4.58
CA TRP A 111 12.26 1.12 -4.32
C TRP A 111 12.37 0.09 -5.45
N ASN A 112 12.17 -1.17 -5.10
CA ASN A 112 11.89 -2.22 -6.06
C ASN A 112 10.38 -2.26 -6.43
N THR A 113 10.01 -3.07 -7.42
CA THR A 113 8.62 -3.12 -7.88
C THR A 113 7.66 -3.63 -6.80
N ARG A 114 8.10 -4.57 -5.94
CA ARG A 114 7.27 -5.05 -4.81
C ARG A 114 7.00 -3.92 -3.81
N GLU A 115 7.99 -3.10 -3.49
CA GLU A 115 7.81 -1.94 -2.60
C GLU A 115 6.89 -0.89 -3.20
N ILE A 116 6.94 -0.65 -4.51
CA ILE A 116 5.97 0.20 -5.21
C ILE A 116 4.56 -0.35 -5.06
N VAL A 117 4.35 -1.66 -5.25
CA VAL A 117 3.04 -2.30 -5.06
C VAL A 117 2.54 -2.12 -3.63
N LEU A 118 3.39 -2.35 -2.63
CA LEU A 118 3.06 -2.14 -1.22
C LEU A 118 2.71 -0.67 -0.94
N HIS A 119 3.46 0.27 -1.51
CA HIS A 119 3.16 1.70 -1.41
C HIS A 119 1.77 2.04 -1.97
N LEU A 120 1.42 1.54 -3.15
CA LEU A 120 0.09 1.74 -3.73
C LEU A 120 -1.03 1.19 -2.83
N CYS A 121 -0.81 0.02 -2.20
CA CYS A 121 -1.74 -0.53 -1.21
C CYS A 121 -1.92 0.40 -0.01
N CYS A 122 -0.82 0.94 0.52
CA CYS A 122 -0.83 1.85 1.65
C CYS A 122 -1.56 3.16 1.31
N ARG A 123 -1.40 3.67 0.08
CA ARG A 123 -2.10 4.88 -0.38
C ARG A 123 -3.61 4.66 -0.48
N ASP A 124 -4.08 3.53 -1.01
CA ASP A 124 -5.51 3.20 -1.03
C ASP A 124 -6.08 3.08 0.40
N ARG A 125 -5.35 2.43 1.31
CA ARG A 125 -5.73 2.32 2.74
C ARG A 125 -5.75 3.67 3.45
N ALA A 126 -4.81 4.58 3.15
CA ALA A 126 -4.82 5.92 3.71
C ALA A 126 -6.09 6.68 3.33
N ARG A 127 -6.52 6.56 2.06
CA ARG A 127 -7.76 7.16 1.58
C ARG A 127 -9.00 6.57 2.25
N LEU A 128 -9.04 5.26 2.43
CA LEU A 128 -10.13 4.61 3.15
C LEU A 128 -10.23 5.06 4.62
N ARG A 129 -9.09 5.25 5.30
CA ARG A 129 -9.10 5.73 6.70
C ARG A 129 -9.67 7.14 6.85
N GLU A 130 -9.46 8.00 5.85
CA GLU A 130 -9.89 9.39 5.90
C GLU A 130 -11.16 9.67 5.08
N PHE A 131 -11.73 8.63 4.46
CA PHE A 131 -12.83 8.72 3.51
C PHE A 131 -14.01 9.55 4.02
N GLU A 132 -14.55 9.16 5.17
CA GLU A 132 -15.71 9.80 5.78
C GLU A 132 -15.42 11.24 6.24
N ALA A 133 -14.18 11.50 6.72
CA ALA A 133 -13.78 12.84 7.13
C ALA A 133 -13.65 13.76 5.90
N ALA A 134 -13.00 13.28 4.86
CA ALA A 134 -12.84 14.02 3.61
C ALA A 134 -14.19 14.31 2.96
N LEU A 135 -15.13 13.36 2.97
CA LEU A 135 -16.48 13.54 2.45
C LEU A 135 -17.26 14.63 3.20
N ARG A 136 -16.99 14.83 4.49
CA ARG A 136 -17.54 15.95 5.28
C ARG A 136 -16.79 17.27 5.14
N GLY A 137 -15.85 17.38 4.19
CA GLY A 137 -15.07 18.57 3.93
C GLY A 137 -13.85 18.76 4.85
N VAL A 138 -13.43 17.73 5.61
CA VAL A 138 -12.22 17.81 6.44
C VAL A 138 -11.00 17.52 5.57
N PRO A 139 -9.99 18.41 5.51
CA PRO A 139 -8.75 18.17 4.79
C PRO A 139 -8.07 16.88 5.24
N VAL A 140 -7.50 16.13 4.31
CA VAL A 140 -6.79 14.89 4.62
C VAL A 140 -5.45 15.18 5.29
N SER A 141 -5.05 14.37 6.26
CA SER A 141 -3.89 14.61 7.12
C SER A 141 -2.55 14.70 6.39
N TRP A 142 -2.46 14.16 5.19
CA TRP A 142 -1.25 14.13 4.36
C TRP A 142 -1.23 15.22 3.26
N GLN A 143 -2.24 16.11 3.21
CA GLN A 143 -2.35 17.15 2.18
C GLN A 143 -1.23 18.19 2.29
N ASP A 144 -0.85 18.54 3.52
CA ASP A 144 0.11 19.59 3.81
C ASP A 144 1.50 19.05 4.21
N LEU A 145 1.76 17.74 4.04
CA LEU A 145 3.06 17.16 4.31
C LEU A 145 4.07 17.61 3.23
N ASP A 146 5.24 18.01 3.67
CA ASP A 146 6.38 18.22 2.76
C ASP A 146 6.94 16.88 2.25
N ASP A 147 7.87 16.97 1.29
CA ASP A 147 8.45 15.79 0.62
C ASP A 147 9.19 14.88 1.62
N GLU A 148 9.85 15.44 2.64
CA GLU A 148 10.59 14.68 3.67
C GLU A 148 9.64 13.95 4.61
N ASP A 149 8.60 14.63 5.08
CA ASP A 149 7.55 14.03 5.91
C ASP A 149 6.80 12.95 5.14
N MET A 150 6.45 13.21 3.88
CA MET A 150 5.81 12.23 3.01
C MET A 150 6.71 11.01 2.79
N ALA A 151 8.01 11.20 2.57
CA ALA A 151 8.96 10.10 2.44
C ALA A 151 9.04 9.27 3.73
N ARG A 152 9.04 9.91 4.91
CA ARG A 152 9.01 9.20 6.20
C ARG A 152 7.73 8.38 6.39
N VAL A 153 6.57 8.94 6.06
CA VAL A 153 5.28 8.24 6.12
C VAL A 153 5.28 7.04 5.17
N ASN A 154 5.72 7.23 3.93
CA ASN A 154 5.79 6.15 2.94
C ASN A 154 6.71 5.02 3.39
N ALA A 155 7.90 5.34 3.92
CA ALA A 155 8.84 4.35 4.42
C ALA A 155 8.29 3.56 5.62
N ALA A 156 7.58 4.23 6.54
CA ALA A 156 6.93 3.59 7.68
C ALA A 156 5.79 2.66 7.25
N ASP A 157 4.93 3.12 6.34
CA ASP A 157 3.81 2.35 5.78
C ASP A 157 4.30 1.08 5.06
N ILE A 158 5.30 1.20 4.18
CA ILE A 158 5.89 0.05 3.47
C ILE A 158 6.50 -0.94 4.47
N ARG A 159 7.26 -0.45 5.45
CA ARG A 159 7.89 -1.29 6.48
C ARG A 159 6.87 -2.11 7.26
N ALA A 160 5.72 -1.53 7.58
CA ALA A 160 4.66 -2.20 8.35
C ALA A 160 4.09 -3.44 7.64
N ILE A 161 4.23 -3.55 6.32
CA ILE A 161 3.72 -4.66 5.50
C ILE A 161 4.81 -5.31 4.63
N SER A 162 6.09 -5.02 4.90
CA SER A 162 7.23 -5.49 4.10
C SER A 162 7.43 -7.00 4.10
N GLN A 163 6.84 -7.74 5.07
CA GLN A 163 6.90 -9.20 5.15
C GLN A 163 6.02 -9.92 4.13
N LEU A 164 5.10 -9.22 3.44
CA LEU A 164 4.23 -9.82 2.46
C LEU A 164 5.02 -10.32 1.25
N ALA A 165 4.81 -11.58 0.86
CA ALA A 165 5.34 -12.12 -0.37
C ALA A 165 4.74 -11.43 -1.61
N TRP A 166 5.38 -11.59 -2.78
CA TRP A 166 4.94 -10.96 -4.02
C TRP A 166 3.47 -11.20 -4.34
N ASP A 167 3.03 -12.47 -4.30
CA ASP A 167 1.64 -12.83 -4.59
C ASP A 167 0.65 -12.27 -3.57
N GLU A 168 1.07 -12.12 -2.31
CA GLU A 168 0.27 -11.48 -1.26
C GLU A 168 0.15 -9.98 -1.50
N ALA A 169 1.25 -9.33 -1.90
CA ALA A 169 1.25 -7.92 -2.26
C ALA A 169 0.31 -7.64 -3.46
N LEU A 170 0.32 -8.51 -4.50
CA LEU A 170 -0.61 -8.39 -5.61
C LEU A 170 -2.08 -8.58 -5.20
N ARG A 171 -2.37 -9.58 -4.36
CA ARG A 171 -3.73 -9.75 -3.81
C ARG A 171 -4.17 -8.54 -3.00
N LEU A 172 -3.27 -7.99 -2.18
CA LEU A 172 -3.54 -6.79 -1.40
C LEU A 172 -3.80 -5.58 -2.29
N LEU A 173 -3.03 -5.41 -3.39
CA LEU A 173 -3.22 -4.34 -4.37
C LEU A 173 -4.64 -4.37 -4.97
N HIS A 174 -5.13 -5.56 -5.31
CA HIS A 174 -6.49 -5.73 -5.81
C HIS A 174 -7.54 -5.43 -4.73
N SER A 175 -7.39 -6.01 -3.54
CA SER A 175 -8.40 -5.89 -2.48
C SER A 175 -8.51 -4.47 -1.93
N THR A 176 -7.40 -3.74 -1.75
CA THR A 176 -7.44 -2.36 -1.25
C THR A 176 -8.11 -1.42 -2.26
N ARG A 177 -7.81 -1.57 -3.56
CA ARG A 177 -8.48 -0.80 -4.60
C ARG A 177 -9.97 -1.17 -4.70
N GLN A 178 -10.32 -2.44 -4.62
CA GLN A 178 -11.72 -2.86 -4.64
C GLN A 178 -12.49 -2.23 -3.47
N SER A 179 -11.94 -2.29 -2.26
CA SER A 179 -12.56 -1.65 -1.09
C SER A 179 -12.76 -0.15 -1.25
N LEU A 180 -11.78 0.54 -1.88
CA LEU A 180 -11.91 1.97 -2.17
C LEU A 180 -13.01 2.23 -3.22
N MET A 181 -13.08 1.41 -4.26
CA MET A 181 -14.13 1.53 -5.29
C MET A 181 -15.51 1.24 -4.73
N ASP A 182 -15.64 0.24 -3.85
CA ASP A 182 -16.91 -0.09 -3.17
C ASP A 182 -17.37 1.08 -2.27
N ALA A 183 -16.43 1.72 -1.55
CA ALA A 183 -16.75 2.91 -0.76
C ALA A 183 -17.20 4.08 -1.64
N ILE A 184 -16.51 4.34 -2.76
CA ILE A 184 -16.88 5.39 -3.74
C ILE A 184 -18.24 5.11 -4.35
N ASP A 185 -18.56 3.85 -4.66
CA ASP A 185 -19.87 3.47 -5.26
C ASP A 185 -21.02 3.84 -4.33
N GLY A 186 -20.83 3.73 -3.02
CA GLY A 186 -21.82 4.12 -2.00
C GLY A 186 -22.08 5.63 -1.89
N VAL A 187 -21.23 6.50 -2.45
CA VAL A 187 -21.43 7.96 -2.40
C VAL A 187 -22.36 8.39 -3.53
N PRO A 188 -23.46 9.17 -3.27
CA PRO A 188 -24.34 9.69 -4.29
C PRO A 188 -23.60 10.55 -5.34
N GLU A 189 -24.11 10.60 -6.57
CA GLU A 189 -23.58 11.52 -7.59
C GLU A 189 -23.91 12.98 -7.27
N GLU A 190 -25.08 13.21 -6.69
CA GLU A 190 -25.55 14.52 -6.25
C GLU A 190 -25.56 14.62 -4.71
N PRO A 191 -25.15 15.77 -4.15
CA PRO A 191 -24.65 16.95 -4.87
C PRO A 191 -23.28 16.72 -5.52
N ALA A 192 -22.97 17.46 -6.60
CA ALA A 192 -21.71 17.34 -7.34
C ALA A 192 -20.49 17.88 -6.57
N GLU A 193 -20.71 18.75 -5.57
CA GLU A 193 -19.64 19.41 -4.81
C GLU A 193 -18.56 18.46 -4.28
N PRO A 194 -18.85 17.32 -3.63
CA PRO A 194 -17.83 16.43 -3.11
C PRO A 194 -16.86 15.86 -4.18
N TRP A 195 -17.28 15.83 -5.43
CA TRP A 195 -16.51 15.28 -6.54
C TRP A 195 -15.54 16.28 -7.16
N SER A 196 -15.70 17.59 -6.82
CA SER A 196 -14.82 18.67 -7.29
C SER A 196 -13.41 18.53 -6.69
N PRO A 197 -12.33 18.85 -7.46
CA PRO A 197 -10.97 18.85 -6.95
C PRO A 197 -10.71 19.89 -5.83
N GLU A 198 -11.58 20.88 -5.65
CA GLU A 198 -11.53 21.87 -4.59
C GLU A 198 -12.07 21.33 -3.25
N HIS A 199 -12.94 20.32 -3.29
CA HIS A 199 -13.44 19.66 -2.10
C HIS A 199 -12.41 18.61 -1.58
N PRO A 200 -12.16 18.46 -0.27
CA PRO A 200 -11.17 17.52 0.26
C PRO A 200 -11.34 16.08 -0.24
N PHE A 201 -12.57 15.61 -0.37
CA PHE A 201 -12.87 14.29 -0.92
C PHE A 201 -12.49 14.18 -2.40
N GLY A 202 -12.94 15.13 -3.22
CA GLY A 202 -12.58 15.18 -4.64
C GLY A 202 -11.07 15.32 -4.83
N TRP A 203 -10.41 16.24 -4.10
CA TRP A 203 -8.96 16.39 -4.12
C TRP A 203 -8.24 15.06 -3.85
N MET A 204 -8.65 14.35 -2.80
CA MET A 204 -8.11 13.04 -2.42
C MET A 204 -8.21 12.01 -3.55
N LEU A 205 -9.32 12.00 -4.28
CA LEU A 205 -9.57 11.06 -5.39
C LEU A 205 -8.84 11.48 -6.68
N HIS A 206 -8.83 12.77 -7.00
CA HIS A 206 -8.15 13.30 -8.19
C HIS A 206 -6.62 13.15 -8.12
N ALA A 207 -6.03 13.07 -6.93
CA ALA A 207 -4.61 12.83 -6.75
C ALA A 207 -4.16 11.39 -7.11
N LEU A 208 -5.10 10.41 -7.14
CA LEU A 208 -4.77 8.99 -7.36
C LEU A 208 -4.38 8.65 -8.81
N PRO A 209 -5.12 9.08 -9.84
CA PRO A 209 -4.79 8.70 -11.22
C PRO A 209 -3.38 9.10 -11.65
N PRO A 210 -2.92 10.36 -11.45
CA PRO A 210 -1.54 10.74 -11.81
C PRO A 210 -0.50 9.97 -10.98
N HIS A 211 -0.78 9.66 -9.70
CA HIS A 211 0.10 8.88 -8.85
C HIS A 211 0.25 7.42 -9.36
N ASP A 212 -0.85 6.73 -9.66
CA ASP A 212 -0.82 5.38 -10.23
C ASP A 212 -0.11 5.37 -11.61
N GLN A 213 -0.36 6.36 -12.47
CA GLN A 213 0.29 6.50 -13.77
C GLN A 213 1.80 6.68 -13.64
N HIS A 214 2.25 7.53 -12.72
CA HIS A 214 3.67 7.74 -12.44
C HIS A 214 4.37 6.42 -12.09
N HIS A 215 3.80 5.63 -11.18
CA HIS A 215 4.37 4.35 -10.80
C HIS A 215 4.30 3.30 -11.92
N ALA A 216 3.25 3.30 -12.73
CA ALA A 216 3.16 2.43 -13.90
C ALA A 216 4.27 2.73 -14.91
N GLU A 217 4.58 4.00 -15.17
CA GLU A 217 5.65 4.38 -16.10
C GLU A 217 7.05 4.02 -15.54
N ILE A 218 7.29 4.22 -14.25
CA ILE A 218 8.54 3.78 -13.59
C ILE A 218 8.76 2.27 -13.80
N ILE A 219 7.73 1.45 -13.55
CA ILE A 219 7.83 0.00 -13.69
C ILE A 219 8.07 -0.38 -15.16
N LYS A 220 7.36 0.23 -16.10
CA LYS A 220 7.53 -0.04 -17.54
C LYS A 220 8.94 0.31 -18.02
N GLN A 221 9.44 1.48 -17.63
CA GLN A 221 10.78 1.91 -18.00
C GLN A 221 11.82 0.93 -17.47
N TRP A 222 11.76 0.60 -16.19
CA TRP A 222 12.67 -0.36 -15.59
C TRP A 222 12.62 -1.72 -16.29
N ARG A 223 11.44 -2.24 -16.62
CA ARG A 223 11.31 -3.51 -17.34
C ARG A 223 11.95 -3.45 -18.72
N ALA A 224 11.78 -2.35 -19.43
CA ALA A 224 12.39 -2.17 -20.75
C ALA A 224 13.93 -2.16 -20.66
N GLU A 225 14.50 -1.58 -19.61
CA GLU A 225 15.94 -1.52 -19.35
C GLU A 225 16.51 -2.85 -18.85
N ALA A 226 15.76 -3.58 -18.01
CA ALA A 226 16.17 -4.85 -17.42
C ALA A 226 15.88 -6.06 -18.30
N GLY A 227 15.11 -5.94 -19.37
CA GLY A 227 14.64 -7.06 -20.20
C GLY A 227 13.69 -8.01 -19.47
N ALA A 228 12.89 -7.51 -18.50
CA ALA A 228 12.06 -8.26 -17.58
C ALA A 228 10.56 -8.29 -17.94
#